data_b323c40dd585335b99668712059ac66c
#
_entry.id   b323c40dd585335b99668712059ac66c
#
_cell.length_a   1.000
_cell.length_b   1.000
_cell.length_c   1.000
_cell.angle_alpha   90.00
_cell.angle_beta   90.00
_cell.angle_gamma   90.00
#
_symmetry.space_group_name_H-M   'P 1'
#
loop_
_entity.id
_entity.type
_entity.pdbx_description
1 polymer ?
#
loop_
_entity_poly.entity_id
_entity_poly.type
_entity_poly.pdbx_seq_one_letter_code
_entity_poly.pdbx_strand_id
1 'polypeptide(L)'
;MADAAGPEIDRKDIVEGLGKGLRVIESFDDDHARQTVSEAAQRAGITRAAARRHLLTLAHLGYLETDGSYFWLSPKVLRFSGSYLASARLPRLLQPTLNRLS
;
A
#
# COMPACT_ATOMS: atom_id res chain seq x y z
N MET A 1 -12.51 -1.70 -10.41
CA MET A 1 -11.93 -2.93 -10.91
C MET A 1 -12.30 -4.09 -10.01
N ALA A 2 -12.82 -5.11 -10.55
CA ALA A 2 -13.01 -6.30 -9.76
C ALA A 2 -11.63 -6.87 -9.49
N ASP A 3 -11.31 -6.99 -8.26
CA ASP A 3 -10.07 -7.60 -7.91
C ASP A 3 -10.13 -9.05 -8.26
N ALA A 4 -9.21 -9.47 -9.08
CA ALA A 4 -9.09 -10.86 -9.36
C ALA A 4 -8.78 -11.55 -8.04
N ALA A 5 -9.71 -12.33 -7.59
CA ALA A 5 -9.45 -13.15 -6.43
C ALA A 5 -8.38 -14.15 -6.82
N GLY A 6 -7.40 -14.33 -5.95
CA GLY A 6 -6.45 -15.39 -6.11
C GLY A 6 -7.10 -16.74 -5.85
N PRO A 7 -6.31 -17.79 -5.76
CA PRO A 7 -6.84 -19.11 -5.44
C PRO A 7 -7.48 -19.13 -4.06
N GLU A 8 -8.49 -19.98 -3.90
CA GLU A 8 -9.08 -20.18 -2.60
C GLU A 8 -8.10 -20.95 -1.71
N ILE A 9 -8.03 -20.52 -0.45
CA ILE A 9 -7.17 -21.16 0.52
C ILE A 9 -7.95 -21.40 1.80
N ASP A 10 -7.45 -22.31 2.63
CA ASP A 10 -8.07 -22.57 3.93
C ASP A 10 -8.04 -21.32 4.79
N ARG A 11 -9.10 -21.16 5.56
CA ARG A 11 -9.21 -20.03 6.48
C ARG A 11 -8.02 -19.92 7.40
N LYS A 12 -7.52 -21.05 7.87
CA LYS A 12 -6.37 -21.07 8.79
C LYS A 12 -5.09 -20.55 8.16
N ASP A 13 -5.02 -20.54 6.83
CA ASP A 13 -3.84 -20.06 6.11
C ASP A 13 -3.95 -18.59 5.75
N ILE A 14 -5.09 -17.98 6.01
CA ILE A 14 -5.28 -16.55 5.74
C ILE A 14 -4.68 -15.73 6.87
N VAL A 15 -3.76 -14.83 6.50
CA VAL A 15 -3.18 -13.89 7.48
C VAL A 15 -3.96 -12.58 7.32
N GLU A 16 -4.96 -12.40 8.17
CA GLU A 16 -5.86 -11.25 8.04
C GLU A 16 -5.14 -9.92 8.20
N GLY A 17 -4.17 -9.86 9.10
CA GLY A 17 -3.40 -8.65 9.29
C GLY A 17 -2.67 -8.20 8.04
N LEU A 18 -2.17 -9.16 7.25
CA LEU A 18 -1.51 -8.84 6.01
C LEU A 18 -2.45 -8.15 5.03
N GLY A 19 -3.67 -8.68 4.89
CA GLY A 19 -4.67 -8.07 4.02
C GLY A 19 -5.05 -6.68 4.48
N LYS A 20 -5.20 -6.48 5.79
CA LYS A 20 -5.52 -5.17 6.34
C LYS A 20 -4.39 -4.17 6.08
N GLY A 21 -3.14 -4.59 6.28
CA GLY A 21 -1.99 -3.73 6.02
C GLY A 21 -1.90 -3.31 4.57
N LEU A 22 -2.16 -4.22 3.65
CA LEU A 22 -2.15 -3.90 2.23
C LEU A 22 -3.26 -2.91 1.88
N ARG A 23 -4.46 -3.07 2.47
CA ARG A 23 -5.53 -2.09 2.25
C ARG A 23 -5.17 -0.71 2.76
N VAL A 24 -4.42 -0.65 3.86
CA VAL A 24 -3.94 0.64 4.37
C VAL A 24 -3.01 1.30 3.35
N ILE A 25 -2.07 0.54 2.79
CA ILE A 25 -1.17 1.09 1.76
C ILE A 25 -1.97 1.55 0.55
N GLU A 26 -2.92 0.75 0.10
CA GLU A 26 -3.74 1.05 -1.07
C GLU A 26 -4.67 2.24 -0.85
N SER A 27 -4.91 2.64 0.39
CA SER A 27 -5.76 3.79 0.68
C SER A 27 -5.12 5.11 0.30
N PHE A 28 -3.80 5.15 0.11
CA PHE A 28 -3.10 6.36 -0.30
C PHE A 28 -3.15 6.50 -1.82
N ASP A 29 -3.55 7.67 -2.29
CA ASP A 29 -3.60 7.98 -3.71
C ASP A 29 -3.43 9.48 -3.90
N ASP A 30 -3.61 9.97 -5.13
CA ASP A 30 -3.39 11.38 -5.46
C ASP A 30 -4.25 12.33 -4.63
N ASP A 31 -5.50 11.95 -4.38
CA ASP A 31 -6.43 12.78 -3.62
C ASP A 31 -6.27 12.59 -2.12
N HIS A 32 -5.59 11.55 -1.71
CA HIS A 32 -5.44 11.19 -0.31
C HIS A 32 -3.98 10.83 -0.05
N ALA A 33 -3.09 11.73 -0.45
CA ALA A 33 -1.65 11.49 -0.33
C ALA A 33 -1.20 11.52 1.12
N ARG A 34 -1.84 12.32 1.93
CA ARG A 34 -1.56 12.42 3.37
C ARG A 34 -2.85 12.14 4.11
N GLN A 35 -2.79 11.24 5.07
CA GLN A 35 -3.97 10.83 5.82
C GLN A 35 -3.69 10.75 7.30
N THR A 36 -4.69 11.10 8.09
CA THR A 36 -4.71 10.82 9.52
C THR A 36 -5.07 9.35 9.74
N VAL A 37 -4.90 8.88 10.98
CA VAL A 37 -5.32 7.52 11.34
C VAL A 37 -6.80 7.30 11.00
N SER A 38 -7.64 8.26 11.34
CA SER A 38 -9.09 8.13 11.11
C SER A 38 -9.42 8.04 9.62
N GLU A 39 -8.77 8.86 8.81
CA GLU A 39 -9.00 8.83 7.37
C GLU A 39 -8.57 7.49 6.76
N ALA A 40 -7.40 7.02 7.13
CA ALA A 40 -6.90 5.75 6.63
C ALA A 40 -7.80 4.60 7.07
N ALA A 41 -8.28 4.62 8.32
CA ALA A 41 -9.18 3.60 8.82
C ALA A 41 -10.46 3.54 8.00
N GLN A 42 -11.05 4.69 7.72
CA GLN A 42 -12.28 4.77 6.96
C GLN A 42 -12.08 4.25 5.55
N ARG A 43 -11.02 4.68 4.90
CA ARG A 43 -10.74 4.27 3.52
C ARG A 43 -10.38 2.80 3.40
N ALA A 44 -9.65 2.27 4.37
CA ALA A 44 -9.27 0.85 4.38
C ALA A 44 -10.37 -0.07 4.88
N GLY A 45 -11.43 0.50 5.47
CA GLY A 45 -12.55 -0.30 5.99
C GLY A 45 -12.19 -1.10 7.22
N ILE A 46 -11.36 -0.55 8.09
CA ILE A 46 -10.94 -1.22 9.31
C ILE A 46 -11.14 -0.27 10.50
N THR A 47 -11.03 -0.80 11.71
CA THR A 47 -11.17 0.02 12.90
C THR A 47 -10.01 1.01 13.01
N ARG A 48 -10.26 2.09 13.73
CA ARG A 48 -9.22 3.11 13.96
C ARG A 48 -8.01 2.50 14.68
N ALA A 49 -8.27 1.63 15.67
CA ALA A 49 -7.19 1.00 16.42
C ALA A 49 -6.34 0.12 15.51
N ALA A 50 -6.97 -0.66 14.63
CA ALA A 50 -6.23 -1.49 13.68
C ALA A 50 -5.44 -0.63 12.70
N ALA A 51 -6.07 0.44 12.17
CA ALA A 51 -5.39 1.33 11.24
C ALA A 51 -4.15 1.94 11.88
N ARG A 52 -4.26 2.39 13.13
CA ARG A 52 -3.13 2.96 13.84
C ARG A 52 -1.97 1.99 13.93
N ARG A 53 -2.25 0.74 14.30
CA ARG A 53 -1.21 -0.27 14.41
C ARG A 53 -0.53 -0.55 13.07
N HIS A 54 -1.31 -0.64 12.01
CA HIS A 54 -0.75 -0.86 10.67
C HIS A 54 0.06 0.34 10.20
N LEU A 55 -0.45 1.55 10.40
CA LEU A 55 0.26 2.75 9.99
C LEU A 55 1.60 2.88 10.72
N LEU A 56 1.60 2.64 12.02
CA LEU A 56 2.84 2.72 12.80
C LEU A 56 3.82 1.64 12.39
N THR A 57 3.33 0.43 12.14
CA THR A 57 4.18 -0.68 11.68
C THR A 57 4.79 -0.37 10.33
N LEU A 58 3.99 0.14 9.40
CA LEU A 58 4.48 0.48 8.07
C LEU A 58 5.50 1.62 8.12
N ALA A 59 5.28 2.59 9.02
CA ALA A 59 6.26 3.66 9.23
C ALA A 59 7.55 3.10 9.83
N HIS A 60 7.43 2.19 10.79
CA HIS A 60 8.60 1.53 11.37
C HIS A 60 9.40 0.77 10.33
N LEU A 61 8.71 0.11 9.40
CA LEU A 61 9.36 -0.64 8.32
C LEU A 61 9.88 0.26 7.20
N GLY A 62 9.53 1.54 7.22
CA GLY A 62 10.04 2.51 6.25
C GLY A 62 9.15 2.73 5.03
N TYR A 63 8.00 2.08 4.94
CA TYR A 63 7.10 2.25 3.80
C TYR A 63 6.23 3.48 3.89
N LEU A 64 6.03 4.00 5.10
CA LEU A 64 5.35 5.26 5.33
C LEU A 64 6.26 6.21 6.07
N GLU A 65 5.99 7.50 5.89
CA GLU A 65 6.58 8.55 6.70
C GLU A 65 5.48 9.23 7.49
N THR A 66 5.84 9.88 8.59
CA THR A 66 4.84 10.52 9.44
C THR A 66 5.44 11.73 10.15
N ASP A 67 4.58 12.71 10.40
CA ASP A 67 4.92 13.84 11.27
C ASP A 67 4.26 13.71 12.64
N GLY A 68 3.68 12.53 12.92
CA GLY A 68 2.97 12.27 14.17
C GLY A 68 1.45 12.37 14.02
N SER A 69 0.96 13.16 13.09
CA SER A 69 -0.47 13.35 12.85
C SER A 69 -0.90 12.77 11.52
N TYR A 70 -0.11 12.97 10.51
CA TYR A 70 -0.37 12.51 9.16
C TYR A 70 0.64 11.46 8.75
N PHE A 71 0.21 10.59 7.82
CA PHE A 71 1.06 9.57 7.23
C PHE A 71 1.01 9.73 5.72
N TRP A 72 2.10 9.38 5.05
CA TRP A 72 2.18 9.39 3.58
C TRP A 72 3.19 8.33 3.14
N LEU A 73 3.08 7.92 1.87
CA LEU A 73 3.96 6.90 1.33
C LEU A 73 5.39 7.41 1.21
N SER A 74 6.34 6.55 1.57
CA SER A 74 7.75 6.84 1.36
C SER A 74 8.20 6.29 0.02
N PRO A 75 9.35 6.74 -0.51
CA PRO A 75 9.88 6.19 -1.76
C PRO A 75 10.16 4.69 -1.70
N LYS A 76 10.25 4.10 -0.52
CA LYS A 76 10.52 2.67 -0.40
C LYS A 76 9.46 1.81 -1.08
N VAL A 77 8.22 2.31 -1.21
CA VAL A 77 7.15 1.56 -1.90
C VAL A 77 7.50 1.32 -3.37
N LEU A 78 8.39 2.12 -3.94
CA LEU A 78 8.81 1.94 -5.33
C LEU A 78 9.61 0.66 -5.53
N ARG A 79 10.09 0.03 -4.47
CA ARG A 79 10.79 -1.26 -4.59
C ARG A 79 9.91 -2.32 -5.22
N PHE A 80 8.61 -2.28 -4.95
CA PHE A 80 7.68 -3.23 -5.55
C PHE A 80 7.55 -2.99 -7.05
N SER A 81 7.38 -1.73 -7.44
CA SER A 81 7.33 -1.36 -8.85
C SER A 81 8.61 -1.73 -9.57
N GLY A 82 9.76 -1.42 -8.95
CA GLY A 82 11.05 -1.72 -9.55
C GLY A 82 11.21 -3.21 -9.83
N SER A 83 10.83 -4.05 -8.88
CA SER A 83 10.91 -5.50 -9.07
C SER A 83 9.99 -5.97 -10.18
N TYR A 84 8.77 -5.44 -10.22
CA TYR A 84 7.82 -5.80 -11.26
C TYR A 84 8.35 -5.39 -12.65
N LEU A 85 8.83 -4.15 -12.76
CA LEU A 85 9.32 -3.63 -14.03
C LEU A 85 10.55 -4.38 -14.52
N ALA A 86 11.39 -4.83 -13.59
CA ALA A 86 12.59 -5.60 -13.96
C ALA A 86 12.25 -6.99 -14.44
N SER A 87 11.21 -7.63 -13.91
CA SER A 87 10.85 -8.99 -14.25
C SER A 87 9.76 -9.06 -15.33
N ALA A 88 8.91 -8.04 -15.44
CA ALA A 88 7.84 -8.02 -16.43
C ALA A 88 8.37 -7.44 -17.73
N ARG A 89 7.95 -8.04 -18.85
CA ARG A 89 8.34 -7.55 -20.18
C ARG A 89 7.34 -6.48 -20.62
N LEU A 90 7.52 -5.27 -20.12
CA LEU A 90 6.66 -4.19 -20.48
C LEU A 90 6.96 -3.69 -21.89
N PRO A 91 5.93 -3.22 -22.61
CA PRO A 91 6.16 -2.58 -23.91
C PRO A 91 7.08 -1.37 -23.77
N ARG A 92 7.94 -1.17 -24.77
CA ARG A 92 8.88 -0.06 -24.74
C ARG A 92 8.20 1.29 -24.58
N LEU A 93 7.00 1.43 -25.13
CA LEU A 93 6.25 2.67 -25.05
C LEU A 93 5.94 3.08 -23.62
N LEU A 94 5.78 2.11 -22.71
CA LEU A 94 5.46 2.40 -21.33
C LEU A 94 6.68 2.69 -20.47
N GLN A 95 7.83 2.13 -20.83
CA GLN A 95 9.02 2.26 -20.01
C GLN A 95 9.48 3.70 -19.79
N PRO A 96 9.56 4.56 -20.81
CA PRO A 96 9.97 5.95 -20.58
C PRO A 96 9.02 6.70 -19.67
N THR A 97 7.71 6.44 -19.77
CA THR A 97 6.71 7.07 -18.91
C THR A 97 6.89 6.63 -17.47
N LEU A 98 7.11 5.34 -17.27
CA LEU A 98 7.30 4.80 -15.93
C LEU A 98 8.60 5.31 -15.30
N ASN A 99 9.66 5.42 -16.10
CA ASN A 99 10.93 5.93 -15.61
C ASN A 99 10.83 7.38 -15.15
N ARG A 100 9.98 8.17 -15.78
CA ARG A 100 9.77 9.55 -15.37
C ARG A 100 9.02 9.66 -14.05
N LEU A 101 8.24 8.65 -13.72
CA LEU A 101 7.49 8.63 -12.45
C LEU A 101 8.34 8.17 -11.28
N SER A 102 9.45 7.55 -11.54
CA SER A 102 10.33 7.01 -10.50
C SER A 102 11.24 8.05 -9.87
#